data_c267e9d6ac794d518bfc47469030dd66
#
_entry.id   c267e9d6ac794d518bfc47469030dd66
#
_cell.length_a   1.000
_cell.length_b   1.000
_cell.length_c   1.000
_cell.angle_alpha   90.00
_cell.angle_beta   90.00
_cell.angle_gamma   90.00
#
_symmetry.space_group_name_H-M   'P 1'
#
loop_
_entity.id
_entity.type
_entity.pdbx_description
1 polymer ?
#
loop_
_entity_poly.entity_id
_entity_poly.type
_entity_poly.pdbx_seq_one_letter_code
_entity_poly.pdbx_strand_id
1 'polypeptide(L)'
;EKGGMWIDTTCFNPYEIPVEAKQMVFCSPHDNIKQKHIKNNYSYFCDSGGWRSWNLGTCMKHNSIFMFCRDLIQALAIKEKCLPNYFMVDLIMCYAYRKFHYAKKTIDGMPDINTKCADLFLNYFNKNKIYDEKEYNELIKDNWLFKLTYKTVWQKKIDGKYTFFGKLFSD
;
A
#
# COMPACT_ATOMS: atom_id res chain seq x y z
N GLU A 1 -1.85 -18.99 4.05
CA GLU A 1 -2.29 -19.84 5.16
C GLU A 1 -1.31 -19.86 6.35
N LYS A 2 -0.05 -19.48 6.14
CA LYS A 2 0.98 -19.44 7.20
C LYS A 2 0.99 -18.13 7.99
N GLY A 3 0.30 -17.11 7.54
CA GLY A 3 0.47 -15.74 7.98
C GLY A 3 1.70 -15.10 7.30
N GLY A 4 1.95 -13.84 7.59
CA GLY A 4 3.06 -13.08 7.05
C GLY A 4 2.61 -11.80 6.35
N MET A 5 3.58 -11.07 5.82
CA MET A 5 3.33 -9.85 5.07
C MET A 5 3.82 -10.02 3.64
N TRP A 6 2.99 -9.63 2.69
CA TRP A 6 3.39 -9.48 1.30
C TRP A 6 3.54 -8.00 0.99
N ILE A 7 4.65 -7.62 0.40
CA ILE A 7 4.95 -6.26 0.00
C ILE A 7 5.37 -6.31 -1.47
N ASP A 8 4.80 -5.43 -2.28
CA ASP A 8 5.19 -5.26 -3.68
C ASP A 8 6.66 -4.82 -3.78
N THR A 9 7.41 -5.36 -4.73
CA THR A 9 8.83 -5.05 -4.95
C THR A 9 9.10 -3.57 -5.27
N THR A 10 8.06 -2.81 -5.61
CA THR A 10 8.14 -1.36 -5.80
C THR A 10 7.86 -0.56 -4.53
N CYS A 11 8.00 -1.16 -3.36
CA CYS A 11 7.91 -0.45 -2.09
C CYS A 11 9.30 -0.18 -1.50
N PHE A 12 9.41 0.95 -0.83
CA PHE A 12 10.58 1.36 -0.07
C PHE A 12 10.25 1.39 1.41
N ASN A 13 11.03 0.66 2.21
CA ASN A 13 10.89 0.58 3.65
C ASN A 13 12.12 1.22 4.30
N PRO A 14 12.02 2.41 4.89
CA PRO A 14 13.14 3.02 5.62
C PRO A 14 13.44 2.32 6.95
N TYR A 15 12.46 1.62 7.52
CA TYR A 15 12.56 0.93 8.81
C TYR A 15 11.92 -0.45 8.77
N GLU A 16 12.21 -1.25 9.78
CA GLU A 16 11.46 -2.47 10.04
C GLU A 16 9.99 -2.13 10.37
N ILE A 17 9.06 -2.83 9.73
CA ILE A 17 7.64 -2.59 9.96
C ILE A 17 7.25 -3.18 11.33
N PRO A 18 6.64 -2.40 12.22
CA PRO A 18 6.22 -2.88 13.52
C PRO A 18 5.00 -3.80 13.38
N VAL A 19 5.25 -5.08 13.16
CA VAL A 19 4.20 -6.09 13.02
C VAL A 19 4.01 -6.82 14.34
N GLU A 20 2.96 -6.51 15.06
CA GLU A 20 2.57 -7.29 16.22
C GLU A 20 1.92 -8.62 15.81
N ALA A 21 2.31 -9.70 16.50
CA ALA A 21 2.02 -11.09 16.12
C ALA A 21 0.52 -11.48 16.05
N LYS A 22 -0.41 -10.59 16.38
CA LYS A 22 -1.85 -10.85 16.39
C LYS A 22 -2.69 -9.91 15.54
N GLN A 23 -2.06 -8.99 14.81
CA GLN A 23 -2.79 -7.96 14.09
C GLN A 23 -2.67 -8.13 12.57
N MET A 24 -3.71 -7.76 11.84
CA MET A 24 -3.60 -7.44 10.44
C MET A 24 -2.96 -6.05 10.34
N VAL A 25 -1.99 -5.91 9.45
CA VAL A 25 -1.33 -4.65 9.19
C VAL A 25 -1.47 -4.30 7.72
N PHE A 26 -1.95 -3.11 7.45
CA PHE A 26 -1.89 -2.52 6.12
C PHE A 26 -1.17 -1.18 6.17
N CYS A 27 -0.55 -0.81 5.08
CA CYS A 27 -0.33 0.58 4.82
C CYS A 27 -1.61 1.16 4.25
N SER A 28 -2.36 1.89 5.06
CA SER A 28 -3.39 2.77 4.53
C SER A 28 -2.67 3.84 3.70
N PRO A 29 -3.04 4.06 2.43
CA PRO A 29 -2.65 5.27 1.77
C PRO A 29 -3.34 6.39 2.55
N HIS A 30 -2.56 7.31 3.06
CA HIS A 30 -2.85 8.35 4.01
C HIS A 30 -4.28 8.94 4.01
N ASP A 31 -4.73 9.39 5.19
CA ASP A 31 -6.01 9.98 5.59
C ASP A 31 -6.74 10.90 4.63
N ASN A 32 -6.05 11.64 3.80
CA ASN A 32 -6.67 12.46 2.78
C ASN A 32 -7.44 11.64 1.73
N ILE A 33 -7.20 10.32 1.66
CA ILE A 33 -7.91 9.43 0.75
C ILE A 33 -9.26 9.03 1.33
N LYS A 34 -9.36 8.83 2.64
CA LYS A 34 -10.67 8.59 3.29
C LYS A 34 -11.66 9.73 3.03
N GLN A 35 -11.18 10.96 2.85
CA GLN A 35 -12.04 12.13 2.70
C GLN A 35 -12.09 12.74 1.29
N LYS A 36 -11.04 12.67 0.49
CA LYS A 36 -10.95 13.36 -0.81
C LYS A 36 -11.43 12.56 -2.02
N HIS A 37 -11.43 11.25 -1.96
CA HIS A 37 -11.75 10.40 -3.13
C HIS A 37 -13.24 10.17 -3.38
N ILE A 38 -14.11 10.71 -2.56
CA ILE A 38 -15.56 10.76 -2.87
C ILE A 38 -15.83 11.56 -4.16
N LYS A 39 -14.89 12.39 -4.60
CA LYS A 39 -15.08 13.27 -5.78
C LYS A 39 -14.42 12.80 -7.09
N ASN A 40 -13.55 11.81 -7.07
CA ASN A 40 -12.89 11.34 -8.29
C ASN A 40 -13.30 9.89 -8.58
N ASN A 41 -13.41 9.51 -9.85
CA ASN A 41 -13.87 8.22 -10.41
C ASN A 41 -13.14 6.93 -9.90
N TYR A 42 -12.43 7.00 -8.79
CA TYR A 42 -11.80 5.87 -8.09
C TYR A 42 -12.61 5.44 -6.85
N SER A 43 -13.93 5.56 -6.91
CA SER A 43 -14.84 5.32 -5.80
C SER A 43 -14.71 3.93 -5.16
N TYR A 44 -14.38 2.90 -5.93
CA TYR A 44 -14.22 1.54 -5.40
C TYR A 44 -13.01 1.35 -4.49
N PHE A 45 -11.96 2.17 -4.59
CA PHE A 45 -10.83 2.12 -3.67
C PHE A 45 -11.12 2.80 -2.32
N CYS A 46 -12.02 3.77 -2.31
CA CYS A 46 -12.38 4.51 -1.11
C CYS A 46 -13.28 3.71 -0.19
N ASP A 47 -14.11 2.85 -0.79
CA ASP A 47 -15.10 2.06 -0.07
C ASP A 47 -14.54 0.76 0.53
N SER A 48 -13.24 0.53 0.46
CA SER A 48 -12.54 -0.60 1.04
C SER A 48 -11.80 -0.28 2.34
N GLY A 49 -12.07 0.88 2.95
CA GLY A 49 -11.34 1.33 4.14
C GLY A 49 -9.90 1.78 3.86
N GLY A 50 -9.61 2.14 2.61
CA GLY A 50 -8.28 2.58 2.19
C GLY A 50 -7.28 1.46 1.91
N TRP A 51 -7.73 0.22 1.92
CA TRP A 51 -6.89 -0.94 1.64
C TRP A 51 -6.35 -0.95 0.21
N ARG A 52 -5.13 -1.50 0.02
CA ARG A 52 -4.45 -1.61 -1.28
C ARG A 52 -3.74 -2.94 -1.40
N SER A 53 -3.82 -3.57 -2.58
CA SER A 53 -3.21 -4.87 -2.86
C SER A 53 -1.69 -4.88 -2.90
N TRP A 54 -1.03 -3.73 -2.99
CA TRP A 54 0.43 -3.66 -3.01
C TRP A 54 1.08 -3.84 -1.63
N ASN A 55 0.28 -3.91 -0.56
CA ASN A 55 0.76 -4.14 0.79
C ASN A 55 -0.29 -4.94 1.56
N LEU A 56 0.00 -6.19 1.85
CA LEU A 56 -0.86 -7.14 2.52
C LEU A 56 -0.14 -7.79 3.67
N GLY A 57 -0.70 -7.70 4.85
CA GLY A 57 -0.13 -8.37 5.99
C GLY A 57 -1.17 -8.96 6.93
N THR A 58 -0.92 -10.16 7.40
CA THR A 58 -1.58 -10.73 8.57
C THR A 58 -0.64 -11.67 9.28
N CYS A 59 -0.51 -11.50 10.58
CA CYS A 59 0.20 -12.45 11.44
C CYS A 59 -0.67 -13.64 11.83
N MET A 60 -1.97 -13.57 11.54
CA MET A 60 -2.92 -14.63 11.84
C MET A 60 -2.93 -15.68 10.72
N LYS A 61 -2.67 -16.93 11.08
CA LYS A 61 -2.95 -18.04 10.18
C LYS A 61 -4.46 -18.12 9.91
N HIS A 62 -4.81 -18.54 8.70
CA HIS A 62 -6.22 -18.73 8.30
C HIS A 62 -7.11 -17.50 8.54
N ASN A 63 -6.57 -16.30 8.32
CA ASN A 63 -7.37 -15.09 8.41
C ASN A 63 -8.57 -15.18 7.44
N SER A 64 -9.78 -15.04 7.96
CA SER A 64 -11.01 -15.28 7.22
C SER A 64 -11.21 -14.35 6.02
N ILE A 65 -10.68 -13.12 6.07
CA ILE A 65 -10.76 -12.18 4.94
C ILE A 65 -9.87 -12.67 3.79
N PHE A 66 -8.63 -13.10 4.10
CA PHE A 66 -7.73 -13.63 3.06
C PHE A 66 -8.20 -14.99 2.52
N MET A 67 -8.79 -15.83 3.37
CA MET A 67 -9.41 -17.07 2.91
C MET A 67 -10.57 -16.79 1.96
N PHE A 68 -11.45 -15.85 2.30
CA PHE A 68 -12.52 -15.40 1.42
C PHE A 68 -11.99 -14.84 0.08
N CYS A 69 -10.96 -14.00 0.12
CA CYS A 69 -10.33 -13.48 -1.11
C CYS A 69 -9.78 -14.61 -1.98
N ARG A 70 -9.04 -15.55 -1.40
CA ARG A 70 -8.52 -16.73 -2.09
C ARG A 70 -9.63 -17.54 -2.76
N ASP A 71 -10.65 -17.89 -2.01
CA ASP A 71 -11.72 -18.78 -2.48
C ASP A 71 -12.52 -18.10 -3.61
N LEU A 72 -12.78 -16.81 -3.49
CA LEU A 72 -13.47 -16.06 -4.53
C LEU A 72 -12.61 -15.89 -5.80
N ILE A 73 -11.31 -15.58 -5.66
CA ILE A 73 -10.37 -15.51 -6.80
C ILE A 73 -10.32 -16.86 -7.50
N GLN A 74 -10.21 -17.94 -6.75
CA GLN A 74 -10.17 -19.30 -7.29
C GLN A 74 -11.45 -19.66 -8.06
N ALA A 75 -12.62 -19.35 -7.48
CA ALA A 75 -13.91 -19.59 -8.14
C ALA A 75 -14.04 -18.77 -9.43
N LEU A 76 -13.62 -17.50 -9.42
CA LEU A 76 -13.64 -16.64 -10.61
C LEU A 76 -12.67 -17.14 -11.68
N ALA A 77 -11.44 -17.53 -11.31
CA ALA A 77 -10.45 -18.05 -12.24
C ALA A 77 -10.91 -19.34 -12.92
N ILE A 78 -11.57 -20.24 -12.19
CA ILE A 78 -12.15 -21.47 -12.73
C ILE A 78 -13.29 -21.15 -13.70
N LYS A 79 -14.20 -20.25 -13.32
CA LYS A 79 -15.35 -19.89 -14.14
C LYS A 79 -14.98 -19.15 -15.42
N GLU A 80 -14.15 -18.12 -15.30
CA GLU A 80 -13.81 -17.20 -16.40
C GLU A 80 -12.55 -17.64 -17.15
N LYS A 81 -11.83 -18.67 -16.68
CA LYS A 81 -10.54 -19.16 -17.21
C LYS A 81 -9.43 -18.11 -17.23
N CYS A 82 -9.67 -16.95 -16.67
CA CYS A 82 -8.70 -15.87 -16.50
C CYS A 82 -9.14 -14.96 -15.35
N LEU A 83 -8.25 -14.10 -14.87
CA LEU A 83 -8.62 -13.03 -13.95
C LEU A 83 -9.11 -11.82 -14.77
N PRO A 84 -10.39 -11.42 -14.64
CA PRO A 84 -11.00 -10.42 -15.52
C PRO A 84 -10.49 -8.98 -15.27
N ASN A 85 -9.75 -8.75 -14.19
CA ASN A 85 -9.28 -7.41 -13.84
C ASN A 85 -7.94 -7.45 -13.09
N TYR A 86 -7.03 -6.52 -13.43
CA TYR A 86 -5.75 -6.34 -12.73
C TYR A 86 -5.94 -6.04 -11.22
N PHE A 87 -6.98 -5.27 -10.88
CA PHE A 87 -7.32 -4.88 -9.51
C PHE A 87 -8.31 -5.85 -8.82
N MET A 88 -8.34 -7.10 -9.23
CA MET A 88 -9.31 -8.08 -8.70
C MET A 88 -9.26 -8.20 -7.17
N VAL A 89 -8.07 -8.22 -6.60
CA VAL A 89 -7.91 -8.32 -5.14
C VAL A 89 -8.50 -7.09 -4.44
N ASP A 90 -8.24 -5.89 -4.96
CA ASP A 90 -8.79 -4.64 -4.42
C ASP A 90 -10.32 -4.62 -4.52
N LEU A 91 -10.88 -5.09 -5.63
CA LEU A 91 -12.33 -5.18 -5.82
C LEU A 91 -13.00 -6.18 -4.86
N ILE A 92 -12.36 -7.33 -4.62
CA ILE A 92 -12.85 -8.34 -3.68
C ILE A 92 -12.82 -7.80 -2.26
N MET A 93 -11.76 -7.10 -1.88
CA MET A 93 -11.66 -6.47 -0.55
C MET A 93 -12.68 -5.35 -0.37
N CYS A 94 -12.93 -4.56 -1.40
CA CYS A 94 -13.99 -3.56 -1.41
C CYS A 94 -15.38 -4.23 -1.23
N TYR A 95 -15.63 -5.31 -1.92
CA TYR A 95 -16.86 -6.09 -1.74
C TYR A 95 -16.99 -6.63 -0.32
N ALA A 96 -15.93 -7.23 0.22
CA ALA A 96 -15.91 -7.77 1.58
C ALA A 96 -16.18 -6.67 2.62
N TYR A 97 -15.51 -5.54 2.49
CA TYR A 97 -15.69 -4.38 3.36
C TYR A 97 -17.14 -3.87 3.39
N ARG A 98 -17.78 -3.81 2.22
CA ARG A 98 -19.17 -3.35 2.10
C ARG A 98 -20.21 -4.35 2.59
N LYS A 99 -19.95 -5.63 2.40
CA LYS A 99 -20.96 -6.68 2.61
C LYS A 99 -20.85 -7.39 3.96
N PHE A 100 -19.66 -7.48 4.54
CA PHE A 100 -19.43 -8.21 5.75
C PHE A 100 -19.03 -7.30 6.90
N HIS A 101 -19.88 -7.20 7.91
CA HIS A 101 -19.60 -6.38 9.09
C HIS A 101 -18.26 -6.73 9.76
N TYR A 102 -17.92 -8.01 9.81
CA TYR A 102 -16.65 -8.49 10.34
C TYR A 102 -15.45 -7.91 9.54
N ALA A 103 -15.49 -7.99 8.21
CA ALA A 103 -14.43 -7.45 7.37
C ALA A 103 -14.28 -5.95 7.55
N LYS A 104 -15.40 -5.23 7.58
CA LYS A 104 -15.42 -3.78 7.86
C LYS A 104 -14.79 -3.46 9.20
N LYS A 105 -15.23 -4.11 10.29
CA LYS A 105 -14.70 -3.90 11.64
C LYS A 105 -13.19 -4.19 11.72
N THR A 106 -12.74 -5.27 11.08
CA THR A 106 -11.32 -5.64 11.07
C THR A 106 -10.48 -4.60 10.32
N ILE A 107 -10.93 -4.17 9.14
CA ILE A 107 -10.22 -3.20 8.31
C ILE A 107 -10.21 -1.81 8.98
N ASP A 108 -11.33 -1.36 9.55
CA ASP A 108 -11.42 -0.08 10.24
C ASP A 108 -10.57 -0.05 11.54
N GLY A 109 -10.37 -1.20 12.17
CA GLY A 109 -9.58 -1.35 13.39
C GLY A 109 -8.07 -1.54 13.17
N MET A 110 -7.61 -1.56 11.92
CA MET A 110 -6.19 -1.70 11.65
C MET A 110 -5.41 -0.41 11.91
N PRO A 111 -4.20 -0.53 12.50
CA PRO A 111 -3.34 0.62 12.68
C PRO A 111 -2.83 1.13 11.34
N ASP A 112 -2.77 2.45 11.20
CA ASP A 112 -2.04 3.09 10.13
C ASP A 112 -0.54 2.95 10.40
N ILE A 113 0.22 2.41 9.44
CA ILE A 113 1.67 2.30 9.54
C ILE A 113 2.40 3.51 8.96
N ASN A 114 1.65 4.46 8.42
CA ASN A 114 2.17 5.72 7.92
C ASN A 114 1.33 6.89 8.43
N THR A 115 1.99 7.96 8.84
CA THR A 115 1.35 9.25 9.11
C THR A 115 1.26 10.14 7.87
N LYS A 116 1.99 9.80 6.82
CA LYS A 116 2.06 10.53 5.55
C LYS A 116 1.67 9.65 4.36
N CYS A 117 1.35 10.29 3.24
CA CYS A 117 0.98 9.60 2.02
C CYS A 117 2.07 8.64 1.55
N ALA A 118 1.70 7.40 1.22
CA ALA A 118 2.63 6.39 0.74
C ALA A 118 3.32 6.78 -0.58
N ASP A 119 2.70 7.64 -1.40
CA ASP A 119 3.24 8.10 -2.69
C ASP A 119 4.19 9.33 -2.57
N LEU A 120 4.55 9.71 -1.36
CA LEU A 120 5.28 10.97 -1.13
C LEU A 120 6.65 10.99 -1.82
N PHE A 121 7.44 9.92 -1.69
CA PHE A 121 8.72 9.84 -2.40
C PHE A 121 8.56 9.81 -3.91
N LEU A 122 7.52 9.15 -4.42
CA LEU A 122 7.22 9.17 -5.84
C LEU A 122 6.99 10.61 -6.35
N ASN A 123 6.29 11.43 -5.58
CA ASN A 123 6.11 12.85 -5.90
C ASN A 123 7.44 13.62 -5.90
N TYR A 124 8.34 13.31 -4.99
CA TYR A 124 9.67 13.93 -4.93
C TYR A 124 10.55 13.51 -6.11
N PHE A 125 10.51 12.23 -6.49
CA PHE A 125 11.22 11.72 -7.64
C PHE A 125 10.72 12.34 -8.95
N ASN A 126 9.41 12.46 -9.13
CA ASN A 126 8.81 13.08 -10.31
C ASN A 126 9.19 14.56 -10.47
N LYS A 127 9.44 15.25 -9.36
CA LYS A 127 9.91 16.63 -9.36
C LYS A 127 11.44 16.76 -9.42
N ASN A 128 12.17 15.64 -9.46
CA ASN A 128 13.62 15.59 -9.35
C ASN A 128 14.16 16.41 -8.17
N LYS A 129 13.48 16.34 -7.03
CA LYS A 129 13.80 17.15 -5.86
C LYS A 129 15.22 16.86 -5.36
N ILE A 130 16.02 17.89 -5.12
CA ILE A 130 17.35 17.75 -4.53
C ILE A 130 17.21 17.18 -3.11
N TYR A 131 18.08 16.22 -2.78
CA TYR A 131 18.11 15.58 -1.48
C TYR A 131 18.50 16.57 -0.37
N ASP A 132 17.72 16.55 0.68
CA ASP A 132 17.97 17.22 1.94
C ASP A 132 17.81 16.22 3.08
N GLU A 133 18.84 16.04 3.88
CA GLU A 133 18.86 15.03 4.94
C GLU A 133 17.86 15.32 6.05
N LYS A 134 17.70 16.58 6.42
CA LYS A 134 16.75 16.98 7.45
C LYS A 134 15.33 16.69 6.99
N GLU A 135 15.03 17.04 5.76
CA GLU A 135 13.73 16.76 5.16
C GLU A 135 13.49 15.25 5.04
N TYR A 136 14.50 14.48 4.60
CA TYR A 136 14.40 13.03 4.55
C TYR A 136 14.03 12.42 5.91
N ASN A 137 14.75 12.82 6.96
CA ASN A 137 14.49 12.32 8.31
C ASN A 137 13.08 12.69 8.82
N GLU A 138 12.58 13.88 8.49
CA GLU A 138 11.21 14.27 8.81
C GLU A 138 10.16 13.49 7.99
N LEU A 139 10.50 13.10 6.75
CA LEU A 139 9.60 12.31 5.91
C LEU A 139 9.44 10.88 6.38
N ILE A 140 10.55 10.23 6.76
CA ILE A 140 10.51 8.84 7.20
C ILE A 140 10.06 8.69 8.66
N LYS A 141 10.05 9.78 9.44
CA LYS A 141 9.57 9.74 10.81
C LYS A 141 8.13 9.24 10.86
N ASP A 142 7.91 8.17 11.63
CA ASP A 142 6.61 7.51 11.78
C ASP A 142 5.97 7.01 10.46
N ASN A 143 6.81 6.71 9.46
CA ASN A 143 6.37 6.19 8.17
C ASN A 143 7.25 5.00 7.74
N TRP A 144 6.64 3.82 7.65
CA TRP A 144 7.37 2.56 7.44
C TRP A 144 7.36 2.08 6.00
N LEU A 145 6.45 2.60 5.15
CA LEU A 145 6.28 2.08 3.81
C LEU A 145 5.93 3.17 2.80
N PHE A 146 6.68 3.24 1.71
CA PHE A 146 6.42 4.16 0.61
C PHE A 146 6.26 3.39 -0.70
N LYS A 147 5.23 3.74 -1.47
CA LYS A 147 4.97 3.18 -2.79
C LYS A 147 5.77 3.92 -3.84
N LEU A 148 6.53 3.16 -4.62
CA LEU A 148 7.28 3.63 -5.78
C LEU A 148 6.71 3.03 -7.07
N THR A 149 7.38 3.26 -8.20
CA THR A 149 7.08 2.65 -9.49
C THR A 149 8.37 2.32 -10.24
N TYR A 150 8.32 1.31 -11.09
CA TYR A 150 9.42 0.98 -12.01
C TYR A 150 9.22 1.59 -13.42
N LYS A 151 8.08 2.25 -13.64
CA LYS A 151 7.66 2.73 -14.98
C LYS A 151 8.31 4.01 -15.43
N THR A 152 9.07 4.67 -14.54
CA THR A 152 9.68 5.97 -14.81
C THR A 152 11.16 5.93 -14.46
N VAL A 153 11.97 6.57 -15.29
CA VAL A 153 13.38 6.79 -15.02
C VAL A 153 13.55 8.20 -14.46
N TRP A 154 14.22 8.30 -13.31
CA TRP A 154 14.47 9.58 -12.64
C TRP A 154 15.95 9.95 -12.69
N GLN A 155 16.24 11.23 -12.61
CA GLN A 155 17.62 11.73 -12.59
C GLN A 155 18.26 11.45 -11.23
N LYS A 156 19.46 10.87 -11.24
CA LYS A 156 20.23 10.66 -10.00
C LYS A 156 20.84 11.96 -9.46
N LYS A 157 21.26 12.85 -10.35
CA LYS A 157 21.90 14.14 -9.99
C LYS A 157 21.40 15.26 -10.89
N ILE A 158 21.34 16.46 -10.34
CA ILE A 158 21.13 17.74 -11.04
C ILE A 158 22.19 18.71 -10.53
N ASP A 159 22.93 19.33 -11.44
CA ASP A 159 24.04 20.26 -11.13
C ASP A 159 25.01 19.70 -10.08
N GLY A 160 25.36 18.42 -10.23
CA GLY A 160 26.27 17.70 -9.34
C GLY A 160 25.68 17.25 -7.99
N LYS A 161 24.49 17.71 -7.62
CA LYS A 161 23.81 17.35 -6.36
C LYS A 161 22.89 16.15 -6.54
N TYR A 162 22.87 15.27 -5.56
CA TYR A 162 21.94 14.15 -5.57
C TYR A 162 20.49 14.61 -5.45
N THR A 163 19.62 14.02 -6.25
CA THR A 163 18.17 14.07 -6.02
C THR A 163 17.79 13.07 -4.92
N PHE A 164 16.55 13.13 -4.41
CA PHE A 164 16.05 12.08 -3.49
C PHE A 164 16.18 10.69 -4.11
N PHE A 165 15.80 10.50 -5.37
CA PHE A 165 15.99 9.23 -6.06
C PHE A 165 17.46 8.83 -6.11
N GLY A 166 18.35 9.73 -6.51
CA GLY A 166 19.77 9.45 -6.64
C GLY A 166 20.42 9.08 -5.31
N LYS A 167 20.00 9.69 -4.20
CA LYS A 167 20.55 9.39 -2.86
C LYS A 167 20.06 8.06 -2.30
N LEU A 168 18.77 7.74 -2.49
CA LEU A 168 18.19 6.50 -1.96
C LEU A 168 18.61 5.25 -2.74
N PHE A 169 19.01 5.40 -4.01
CA PHE A 169 19.40 4.29 -4.90
C PHE A 169 20.80 4.48 -5.51
N SER A 170 21.67 5.28 -4.88
CA SER A 170 23.12 5.28 -5.17
C SER A 170 23.77 4.24 -4.29
N ASP A 171 24.58 3.41 -4.91
CA ASP A 171 25.52 2.53 -4.23
C ASP A 171 26.53 3.35 -3.42
#